data_bee223835f85d814df0abade6930491e
#
_entry.id   bee223835f85d814df0abade6930491e
#
_cell.length_a   1.000
_cell.length_b   1.000
_cell.length_c   1.000
_cell.angle_alpha   90.00
_cell.angle_beta   90.00
_cell.angle_gamma   90.00
#
_symmetry.space_group_name_H-M   'P 1'
#
loop_
_entity.id
_entity.type
_entity.pdbx_description
1 polymer ?
#
loop_
_entity_poly.entity_id
_entity_poly.type
_entity_poly.pdbx_seq_one_letter_code
_entity_poly.pdbx_strand_id
1 'polypeptide(L)'
;MCAWAPDVVTIRGVTIAIIGVSQVAELASSWVATGTRPGEANAIDLGRTLAAVRSARRLAPVVIVFMHWGTEGEACPDPAQLSLARQLAGAGASIIVGAHAHMLQGSGWLGRTFVAYGLGNFLWWEHSYSTATGVLELTLHPHAPLTARFVPAVVSGTGQPIADHGAAARQAAAQYASLRACAELATRPS
;
A
#
# COMPACT_ATOMS: atom_id res chain seq x y z
N MET A 1 7.81 22.77 -1.46
CA MET A 1 7.07 21.64 -2.05
C MET A 1 5.95 21.26 -1.09
N CYS A 2 4.73 20.97 -1.53
CA CYS A 2 3.62 20.61 -0.64
C CYS A 2 3.70 19.11 -0.35
N ALA A 3 3.62 18.68 0.91
CA ALA A 3 3.70 17.25 1.28
C ALA A 3 2.62 16.37 0.60
N TRP A 4 1.47 16.94 0.28
CA TRP A 4 0.39 16.25 -0.46
C TRP A 4 0.52 16.36 -1.99
N ALA A 5 1.55 17.01 -2.52
CA ALA A 5 1.74 17.06 -3.97
C ALA A 5 2.18 15.68 -4.47
N PRO A 6 1.57 15.17 -5.57
CA PRO A 6 2.03 13.92 -6.15
C PRO A 6 3.41 14.09 -6.80
N ASP A 7 4.23 13.05 -6.73
CA ASP A 7 5.33 12.87 -7.66
C ASP A 7 4.76 12.29 -8.97
N VAL A 8 5.11 12.90 -10.11
CA VAL A 8 4.56 12.52 -11.42
C VAL A 8 5.69 12.06 -12.33
N VAL A 9 5.64 10.80 -12.73
CA VAL A 9 6.64 10.19 -13.60
C VAL A 9 5.98 9.60 -14.85
N THR A 10 6.71 9.58 -15.95
CA THR A 10 6.26 8.88 -17.17
C THR A 10 7.25 7.77 -17.51
N ILE A 11 6.76 6.52 -17.50
CA ILE A 11 7.56 5.34 -17.75
C ILE A 11 6.95 4.60 -18.94
N ARG A 12 7.74 4.42 -20.02
CA ARG A 12 7.29 3.75 -21.27
C ARG A 12 5.95 4.28 -21.79
N GLY A 13 5.77 5.60 -21.73
CA GLY A 13 4.55 6.27 -22.22
C GLY A 13 3.36 6.26 -21.26
N VAL A 14 3.49 5.64 -20.08
CA VAL A 14 2.45 5.66 -19.04
C VAL A 14 2.81 6.70 -17.99
N THR A 15 1.95 7.69 -17.80
CA THR A 15 2.10 8.69 -16.74
C THR A 15 1.48 8.15 -15.44
N ILE A 16 2.25 8.21 -14.36
CA ILE A 16 1.90 7.71 -13.04
C ILE A 16 2.08 8.84 -12.03
N ALA A 17 1.07 9.08 -11.19
CA ALA A 17 1.16 9.99 -10.05
C ALA A 17 1.26 9.16 -8.76
N ILE A 18 2.22 9.50 -7.90
CA ILE A 18 2.47 8.79 -6.64
C ILE A 18 2.29 9.76 -5.48
N ILE A 19 1.52 9.38 -4.47
CA ILE A 19 1.29 10.14 -3.24
C ILE A 19 1.64 9.25 -2.05
N GLY A 20 2.51 9.72 -1.15
CA GLY A 20 2.76 9.10 0.15
C GLY A 20 1.96 9.78 1.24
N VAL A 21 1.26 9.01 2.09
CA VAL A 21 0.43 9.54 3.19
C VAL A 21 0.53 8.64 4.41
N SER A 22 0.65 9.23 5.59
CA SER A 22 0.56 8.51 6.87
C SER A 22 -0.85 8.63 7.47
N GLN A 23 -1.35 7.56 8.10
CA GLN A 23 -2.55 7.57 8.95
C GLN A 23 -2.19 7.43 10.42
N VAL A 24 -0.92 7.18 10.72
CA VAL A 24 -0.42 7.02 12.09
C VAL A 24 -0.50 8.37 12.82
N ALA A 25 -1.11 8.36 14.00
CA ALA A 25 -1.46 9.57 14.73
C ALA A 25 -0.51 9.91 15.88
N GLU A 26 0.28 8.95 16.36
CA GLU A 26 1.08 9.07 17.60
C GLU A 26 2.03 10.27 17.57
N LEU A 27 2.63 10.55 16.43
CA LEU A 27 3.58 11.65 16.24
C LEU A 27 3.07 12.72 15.28
N ALA A 28 1.78 12.72 14.96
CA ALA A 28 1.19 13.63 13.97
C ALA A 28 1.42 15.11 14.32
N SER A 29 1.35 15.48 15.61
CA SER A 29 1.61 16.86 16.06
C SER A 29 3.02 17.36 15.71
N SER A 30 4.00 16.45 15.64
CA SER A 30 5.41 16.76 15.35
C SER A 30 5.78 16.56 13.89
N TRP A 31 5.17 15.61 13.21
CA TRP A 31 5.59 15.14 11.88
C TRP A 31 4.75 15.65 10.72
N VAL A 32 3.51 16.06 10.96
CA VAL A 32 2.65 16.59 9.89
C VAL A 32 3.19 17.91 9.34
N ALA A 33 3.24 18.03 8.02
CA ALA A 33 3.61 19.26 7.34
C ALA A 33 2.58 20.37 7.59
N THR A 34 3.07 21.56 7.88
CA THR A 34 2.26 22.77 8.05
C THR A 34 2.65 23.84 7.04
N GLY A 35 2.04 25.03 7.13
CA GLY A 35 2.42 26.18 6.29
C GLY A 35 3.85 26.68 6.55
N THR A 36 4.42 26.39 7.74
CA THR A 36 5.73 26.88 8.19
C THR A 36 6.72 25.78 8.54
N ARG A 37 6.28 24.53 8.59
CA ARG A 37 7.13 23.39 8.95
C ARG A 37 7.05 22.30 7.87
N PRO A 38 8.22 21.83 7.34
CA PRO A 38 8.25 20.64 6.52
C PRO A 38 7.84 19.41 7.32
N GLY A 39 7.30 18.40 6.66
CA GLY A 39 6.83 17.17 7.29
C GLY A 39 6.13 16.25 6.30
N GLU A 40 5.44 15.25 6.82
CA GLU A 40 4.69 14.28 6.04
C GLU A 40 3.26 14.75 5.72
N ALA A 41 2.68 14.21 4.66
CA ALA A 41 1.24 14.24 4.44
C ALA A 41 0.57 13.26 5.40
N ASN A 42 -0.51 13.67 6.08
CA ASN A 42 -1.21 12.82 7.02
C ASN A 42 -2.72 12.77 6.71
N ALA A 43 -3.29 11.57 6.75
CA ALA A 43 -4.70 11.30 6.45
C ALA A 43 -5.67 11.70 7.57
N ILE A 44 -5.18 12.21 8.72
CA ILE A 44 -6.02 12.88 9.71
C ILE A 44 -6.74 14.07 9.05
N ASP A 45 -6.05 14.83 8.20
CA ASP A 45 -6.72 15.76 7.25
C ASP A 45 -7.22 14.98 6.03
N LEU A 46 -8.31 14.26 6.23
CA LEU A 46 -8.93 13.43 5.20
C LEU A 46 -9.36 14.26 3.99
N GLY A 47 -9.91 15.45 4.21
CA GLY A 47 -10.35 16.34 3.12
C GLY A 47 -9.21 16.70 2.18
N ARG A 48 -8.05 17.06 2.74
CA ARG A 48 -6.84 17.39 1.99
C ARG A 48 -6.25 16.17 1.27
N THR A 49 -6.24 15.03 1.94
CA THR A 49 -5.75 13.76 1.34
C THR A 49 -6.59 13.36 0.13
N LEU A 50 -7.92 13.35 0.25
CA LEU A 50 -8.80 13.01 -0.87
C LEU A 50 -8.74 14.06 -1.99
N ALA A 51 -8.56 15.34 -1.66
CA ALA A 51 -8.35 16.39 -2.67
C ALA A 51 -7.04 16.18 -3.45
N ALA A 52 -5.96 15.74 -2.77
CA ALA A 52 -4.69 15.40 -3.42
C ALA A 52 -4.86 14.24 -4.40
N VAL A 53 -5.55 13.16 -4.01
CA VAL A 53 -5.83 12.01 -4.90
C VAL A 53 -6.65 12.45 -6.12
N ARG A 54 -7.72 13.22 -5.93
CA ARG A 54 -8.51 13.77 -7.05
C ARG A 54 -7.68 14.66 -7.97
N SER A 55 -6.75 15.43 -7.41
CA SER A 55 -5.83 16.26 -8.18
C SER A 55 -4.85 15.42 -8.99
N ALA A 56 -4.25 14.40 -8.37
CA ALA A 56 -3.37 13.45 -9.04
C ALA A 56 -4.07 12.73 -10.21
N ARG A 57 -5.34 12.36 -10.02
CA ARG A 57 -6.15 11.71 -11.07
C ARG A 57 -6.35 12.58 -12.32
N ARG A 58 -6.31 13.91 -12.17
CA ARG A 58 -6.34 14.83 -13.32
C ARG A 58 -5.00 14.91 -14.05
N LEU A 59 -3.90 14.58 -13.38
CA LEU A 59 -2.53 14.66 -13.94
C LEU A 59 -2.09 13.34 -14.57
N ALA A 60 -2.60 12.21 -14.10
CA ALA A 60 -2.14 10.89 -14.53
C ALA A 60 -3.29 9.87 -14.59
N PRO A 61 -3.28 8.97 -15.61
CA PRO A 61 -4.24 7.86 -15.71
C PRO A 61 -4.05 6.80 -14.63
N VAL A 62 -2.87 6.73 -14.01
CA VAL A 62 -2.57 5.82 -12.90
C VAL A 62 -2.20 6.64 -11.68
N VAL A 63 -2.93 6.45 -10.58
CA VAL A 63 -2.64 7.09 -9.29
C VAL A 63 -2.32 6.00 -8.27
N ILE A 64 -1.11 6.05 -7.73
CA ILE A 64 -0.64 5.16 -6.67
C ILE A 64 -0.65 5.95 -5.36
N VAL A 65 -1.34 5.42 -4.35
CA VAL A 65 -1.30 5.96 -2.98
C VAL A 65 -0.53 4.99 -2.11
N PHE A 66 0.61 5.44 -1.58
CA PHE A 66 1.41 4.69 -0.62
C PHE A 66 1.00 5.12 0.79
N MET A 67 0.48 4.18 1.57
CA MET A 67 -0.08 4.43 2.90
C MET A 67 0.83 3.86 4.00
N HIS A 68 1.07 4.65 5.02
CA HIS A 68 1.63 4.19 6.27
C HIS A 68 0.50 4.12 7.30
N TRP A 69 -0.05 2.93 7.56
CA TRP A 69 -1.31 2.74 8.26
C TRP A 69 -1.47 1.38 8.94
N GLY A 70 -2.52 1.26 9.72
CA GLY A 70 -2.94 -0.01 10.34
C GLY A 70 -2.43 -0.17 11.75
N THR A 71 -2.75 -1.30 12.34
CA THR A 71 -2.34 -1.70 13.69
C THR A 71 -1.17 -2.68 13.59
N GLU A 72 -0.08 -2.41 14.30
CA GLU A 72 1.10 -3.27 14.33
C GLU A 72 0.75 -4.68 14.83
N GLY A 73 1.30 -5.69 14.16
CA GLY A 73 1.08 -7.11 14.48
C GLY A 73 -0.22 -7.70 13.93
N GLU A 74 -1.12 -6.90 13.37
CA GLU A 74 -2.40 -7.39 12.85
C GLU A 74 -2.29 -7.85 11.40
N ALA A 75 -2.66 -9.11 11.13
CA ALA A 75 -2.64 -9.69 9.77
C ALA A 75 -3.88 -9.32 8.94
N CYS A 76 -4.95 -8.87 9.58
CA CYS A 76 -6.15 -8.34 8.91
C CYS A 76 -6.19 -6.81 9.01
N PRO A 77 -6.61 -6.11 7.96
CA PRO A 77 -6.74 -4.66 8.05
C PRO A 77 -7.79 -4.25 9.07
N ASP A 78 -7.49 -3.21 9.83
CA ASP A 78 -8.41 -2.65 10.81
C ASP A 78 -9.56 -1.84 10.13
N PRO A 79 -10.63 -1.48 10.87
CA PRO A 79 -11.75 -0.73 10.30
C PRO A 79 -11.36 0.63 9.73
N ALA A 80 -10.32 1.29 10.26
CA ALA A 80 -9.83 2.57 9.76
C ALA A 80 -9.14 2.41 8.40
N GLN A 81 -8.32 1.36 8.23
CA GLN A 81 -7.73 0.99 6.94
C GLN A 81 -8.82 0.69 5.90
N LEU A 82 -9.81 -0.16 6.25
CA LEU A 82 -10.91 -0.52 5.35
C LEU A 82 -11.72 0.72 4.91
N SER A 83 -12.03 1.62 5.84
CA SER A 83 -12.76 2.84 5.57
C SER A 83 -11.97 3.79 4.65
N LEU A 84 -10.70 4.03 4.97
CA LEU A 84 -9.85 4.94 4.19
C LEU A 84 -9.58 4.39 2.78
N ALA A 85 -9.37 3.08 2.64
CA ALA A 85 -9.20 2.46 1.31
C ALA A 85 -10.41 2.72 0.40
N ARG A 86 -11.65 2.58 0.91
CA ARG A 86 -12.87 2.88 0.14
C ARG A 86 -12.92 4.34 -0.29
N GLN A 87 -12.53 5.27 0.59
CA GLN A 87 -12.53 6.70 0.31
C GLN A 87 -11.46 7.09 -0.72
N LEU A 88 -10.25 6.52 -0.61
CA LEU A 88 -9.18 6.73 -1.58
C LEU A 88 -9.55 6.17 -2.96
N ALA A 89 -10.17 4.98 -3.00
CA ALA A 89 -10.69 4.38 -4.23
C ALA A 89 -11.76 5.29 -4.86
N GLY A 90 -12.72 5.78 -4.08
CA GLY A 90 -13.74 6.73 -4.51
C GLY A 90 -13.17 8.08 -4.97
N ALA A 91 -12.02 8.50 -4.48
CA ALA A 91 -11.32 9.70 -4.92
C ALA A 91 -10.53 9.50 -6.23
N GLY A 92 -10.35 8.25 -6.70
CA GLY A 92 -9.72 7.94 -7.98
C GLY A 92 -8.33 7.29 -7.87
N ALA A 93 -7.96 6.75 -6.71
CA ALA A 93 -6.77 5.91 -6.59
C ALA A 93 -6.91 4.67 -7.49
N SER A 94 -5.88 4.37 -8.28
CA SER A 94 -5.81 3.15 -9.09
C SER A 94 -5.21 2.00 -8.31
N ILE A 95 -4.22 2.30 -7.46
CA ILE A 95 -3.48 1.36 -6.64
C ILE A 95 -3.28 1.98 -5.27
N ILE A 96 -3.49 1.18 -4.21
CA ILE A 96 -3.18 1.54 -2.83
C ILE A 96 -2.23 0.48 -2.28
N VAL A 97 -1.08 0.91 -1.75
CA VAL A 97 -0.09 0.02 -1.14
C VAL A 97 0.18 0.49 0.28
N GLY A 98 0.06 -0.42 1.23
CA GLY A 98 0.22 -0.13 2.65
C GLY A 98 1.49 -0.70 3.27
N ALA A 99 1.94 -0.01 4.32
CA ALA A 99 3.03 -0.38 5.22
C ALA A 99 2.63 -0.04 6.67
N HIS A 100 3.48 -0.28 7.64
CA HIS A 100 3.37 -0.01 9.07
C HIS A 100 2.94 -1.22 9.91
N ALA A 101 1.93 -1.97 9.53
CA ALA A 101 1.43 -3.09 10.35
C ALA A 101 2.50 -4.16 10.68
N HIS A 102 3.65 -4.12 10.03
CA HIS A 102 4.75 -5.10 10.15
C HIS A 102 4.32 -6.55 9.88
N MET A 103 3.15 -6.72 9.28
CA MET A 103 2.55 -7.99 8.86
C MET A 103 2.21 -7.97 7.38
N LEU A 104 2.22 -9.14 6.76
CA LEU A 104 1.51 -9.30 5.50
C LEU A 104 0.01 -9.18 5.77
N GLN A 105 -0.66 -8.28 5.04
CA GLN A 105 -2.11 -8.14 5.02
C GLN A 105 -2.64 -8.40 3.61
N GLY A 106 -3.93 -8.65 3.46
CA GLY A 106 -4.53 -9.08 2.21
C GLY A 106 -4.34 -8.10 1.04
N SER A 107 -4.30 -8.66 -0.17
CA SER A 107 -4.32 -7.88 -1.41
C SER A 107 -5.39 -8.38 -2.39
N GLY A 108 -5.89 -7.46 -3.22
CA GLY A 108 -6.91 -7.76 -4.22
C GLY A 108 -7.61 -6.50 -4.72
N TRP A 109 -8.83 -6.66 -5.20
CA TRP A 109 -9.60 -5.59 -5.83
C TRP A 109 -10.70 -5.05 -4.93
N LEU A 110 -10.73 -3.73 -4.80
CA LEU A 110 -11.81 -2.95 -4.22
C LEU A 110 -12.46 -2.17 -5.38
N GLY A 111 -13.51 -2.75 -5.97
CA GLY A 111 -14.04 -2.24 -7.23
C GLY A 111 -12.97 -2.28 -8.34
N ARG A 112 -12.59 -1.12 -8.85
CA ARG A 112 -11.54 -0.96 -9.88
C ARG A 112 -10.16 -0.60 -9.32
N THR A 113 -10.02 -0.42 -8.01
CA THR A 113 -8.77 -0.11 -7.33
C THR A 113 -8.12 -1.38 -6.83
N PHE A 114 -6.85 -1.59 -7.14
CA PHE A 114 -6.06 -2.65 -6.53
C PHE A 114 -5.52 -2.18 -5.18
N VAL A 115 -5.72 -2.98 -4.13
CA VAL A 115 -5.27 -2.67 -2.77
C VAL A 115 -4.36 -3.79 -2.27
N ALA A 116 -3.22 -3.43 -1.68
CA ALA A 116 -2.40 -4.29 -0.85
C ALA A 116 -2.25 -3.61 0.51
N TYR A 117 -2.93 -4.10 1.54
CA TYR A 117 -3.01 -3.42 2.82
C TYR A 117 -1.69 -3.40 3.60
N GLY A 118 -0.87 -4.45 3.50
CA GLY A 118 0.44 -4.55 4.15
C GLY A 118 1.33 -5.59 3.48
N LEU A 119 2.62 -5.28 3.34
CA LEU A 119 3.63 -6.13 2.67
C LEU A 119 4.67 -6.69 3.65
N GLY A 120 4.46 -6.54 4.96
CA GLY A 120 5.40 -6.96 5.99
C GLY A 120 6.66 -6.11 6.04
N ASN A 121 7.66 -6.59 6.77
CA ASN A 121 8.99 -5.99 6.79
C ASN A 121 9.84 -6.56 5.66
N PHE A 122 10.59 -5.73 4.93
CA PHE A 122 11.43 -6.20 3.84
C PHE A 122 12.92 -6.27 4.24
N LEU A 123 13.41 -5.22 4.89
CA LEU A 123 14.74 -5.16 5.49
C LEU A 123 14.57 -4.76 6.96
N TRP A 124 14.87 -5.67 7.91
CA TRP A 124 14.53 -5.43 9.30
C TRP A 124 15.48 -6.17 10.24
N TRP A 125 16.04 -5.48 11.22
CA TRP A 125 17.05 -6.02 12.14
C TRP A 125 16.55 -6.28 13.56
N GLU A 126 15.31 -5.90 13.88
CA GLU A 126 14.72 -6.06 15.21
C GLU A 126 13.78 -7.25 15.29
N HIS A 127 13.36 -7.57 16.49
CA HIS A 127 12.25 -8.53 16.68
C HIS A 127 11.00 -7.97 16.01
N SER A 128 10.41 -8.75 15.14
CA SER A 128 9.24 -8.39 14.38
C SER A 128 8.07 -9.30 14.75
N TYR A 129 6.86 -8.86 14.52
CA TYR A 129 5.66 -9.67 14.62
C TYR A 129 5.67 -10.85 13.64
N SER A 130 6.32 -10.70 12.50
CA SER A 130 6.46 -11.74 11.49
C SER A 130 7.72 -11.53 10.65
N THR A 131 8.34 -12.64 10.25
CA THR A 131 9.42 -12.65 9.26
C THR A 131 8.90 -12.81 7.82
N ALA A 132 7.61 -13.14 7.64
CA ALA A 132 7.00 -13.30 6.33
C ALA A 132 6.95 -11.96 5.59
N THR A 133 7.46 -11.93 4.38
CA THR A 133 7.54 -10.74 3.53
C THR A 133 7.53 -11.13 2.05
N GLY A 134 7.73 -10.19 1.16
CA GLY A 134 7.88 -10.45 -0.26
C GLY A 134 7.85 -9.20 -1.12
N VAL A 135 7.96 -9.43 -2.42
CA VAL A 135 7.81 -8.38 -3.45
C VAL A 135 6.48 -8.56 -4.14
N LEU A 136 5.67 -7.52 -4.15
CA LEU A 136 4.45 -7.45 -4.94
C LEU A 136 4.76 -6.80 -6.30
N GLU A 137 4.76 -7.60 -7.34
CA GLU A 137 4.92 -7.14 -8.72
C GLU A 137 3.54 -6.81 -9.31
N LEU A 138 3.39 -5.57 -9.78
CA LEU A 138 2.18 -5.11 -10.47
C LEU A 138 2.53 -4.78 -11.92
N THR A 139 1.87 -5.45 -12.87
CA THR A 139 2.04 -5.16 -14.30
C THR A 139 0.82 -4.40 -14.81
N LEU A 140 1.03 -3.18 -15.31
CA LEU A 140 0.01 -2.38 -15.94
C LEU A 140 -0.16 -2.81 -17.40
N HIS A 141 -1.40 -2.94 -17.85
CA HIS A 141 -1.74 -3.28 -19.23
C HIS A 141 -2.55 -2.14 -19.86
N PRO A 142 -2.29 -1.75 -21.14
CA PRO A 142 -2.98 -0.64 -21.79
C PRO A 142 -4.50 -0.81 -21.89
N HIS A 143 -4.98 -2.04 -22.07
CA HIS A 143 -6.38 -2.34 -22.37
C HIS A 143 -6.97 -3.47 -21.50
N ALA A 144 -6.33 -3.81 -20.40
CA ALA A 144 -6.78 -4.83 -19.47
C ALA A 144 -6.50 -4.41 -18.03
N PRO A 145 -7.16 -5.01 -17.04
CA PRO A 145 -6.81 -4.82 -15.63
C PRO A 145 -5.34 -5.17 -15.38
N LEU A 146 -4.72 -4.49 -14.42
CA LEU A 146 -3.38 -4.85 -13.98
C LEU A 146 -3.34 -6.30 -13.50
N THR A 147 -2.18 -6.94 -13.62
CA THR A 147 -1.92 -8.24 -13.01
C THR A 147 -0.97 -8.07 -11.83
N ALA A 148 -1.21 -8.86 -10.78
CA ALA A 148 -0.43 -8.85 -9.55
C ALA A 148 0.20 -10.22 -9.32
N ARG A 149 1.49 -10.25 -8.99
CA ARG A 149 2.23 -11.44 -8.59
C ARG A 149 2.96 -11.17 -7.28
N PHE A 150 2.73 -11.98 -6.27
CA PHE A 150 3.48 -11.93 -5.03
C PHE A 150 4.65 -12.91 -5.10
N VAL A 151 5.86 -12.42 -4.86
CA VAL A 151 7.09 -13.20 -4.75
C VAL A 151 7.45 -13.27 -3.28
N PRO A 152 7.14 -14.38 -2.60
CA PRO A 152 7.34 -14.47 -1.16
C PRO A 152 8.81 -14.57 -0.78
N ALA A 153 9.11 -14.05 0.39
CA ALA A 153 10.41 -14.06 1.02
C ALA A 153 10.28 -14.14 2.55
N VAL A 154 11.36 -14.47 3.21
CA VAL A 154 11.48 -14.47 4.66
C VAL A 154 12.62 -13.54 5.06
N VAL A 155 12.39 -12.68 6.06
CA VAL A 155 13.45 -11.88 6.65
C VAL A 155 14.34 -12.79 7.52
N SER A 156 15.62 -12.87 7.19
CA SER A 156 16.61 -13.68 7.91
C SER A 156 16.98 -13.08 9.27
N GLY A 157 17.69 -13.84 10.09
CA GLY A 157 18.24 -13.34 11.37
C GLY A 157 19.22 -12.18 11.23
N THR A 158 19.71 -11.88 10.02
CA THR A 158 20.55 -10.73 9.72
C THR A 158 19.77 -9.54 9.15
N GLY A 159 18.43 -9.66 9.08
CA GLY A 159 17.56 -8.61 8.55
C GLY A 159 17.37 -8.62 7.03
N GLN A 160 18.04 -9.51 6.31
CA GLN A 160 17.94 -9.61 4.85
C GLN A 160 16.70 -10.37 4.41
N PRO A 161 15.95 -9.91 3.39
CA PRO A 161 14.93 -10.73 2.75
C PRO A 161 15.58 -11.82 1.89
N ILE A 162 15.18 -13.05 2.12
CA ILE A 162 15.61 -14.22 1.35
C ILE A 162 14.37 -14.78 0.63
N ALA A 163 14.41 -14.84 -0.69
CA ALA A 163 13.30 -15.34 -1.49
C ALA A 163 13.00 -16.81 -1.19
N ASP A 164 11.73 -17.13 -1.04
CA ASP A 164 11.28 -18.52 -0.94
C ASP A 164 11.33 -19.20 -2.30
N HIS A 165 11.54 -20.52 -2.29
CA HIS A 165 11.61 -21.34 -3.50
C HIS A 165 10.75 -22.61 -3.39
N GLY A 166 10.41 -23.20 -4.53
CA GLY A 166 9.75 -24.51 -4.61
C GLY A 166 8.42 -24.60 -3.83
N ALA A 167 8.31 -25.55 -2.92
CA ALA A 167 7.11 -25.79 -2.13
C ALA A 167 6.86 -24.68 -1.10
N ALA A 168 7.91 -24.15 -0.46
CA ALA A 168 7.80 -23.04 0.49
C ALA A 168 7.21 -21.79 -0.17
N ALA A 169 7.70 -21.42 -1.36
CA ALA A 169 7.17 -20.28 -2.11
C ALA A 169 5.67 -20.46 -2.45
N ARG A 170 5.26 -21.65 -2.86
CA ARG A 170 3.85 -21.94 -3.16
C ARG A 170 2.98 -21.82 -1.90
N GLN A 171 3.45 -22.36 -0.78
CA GLN A 171 2.74 -22.28 0.50
C GLN A 171 2.61 -20.83 0.98
N ALA A 172 3.70 -20.06 0.99
CA ALA A 172 3.71 -18.66 1.41
C ALA A 172 2.81 -17.79 0.50
N ALA A 173 2.84 -18.02 -0.82
CA ALA A 173 1.95 -17.32 -1.75
C ALA A 173 0.47 -17.66 -1.51
N ALA A 174 0.15 -18.93 -1.20
CA ALA A 174 -1.21 -19.34 -0.85
C ALA A 174 -1.68 -18.73 0.47
N GLN A 175 -0.81 -18.66 1.47
CA GLN A 175 -1.10 -17.99 2.75
C GLN A 175 -1.37 -16.49 2.54
N TYR A 176 -0.52 -15.80 1.78
CA TYR A 176 -0.75 -14.41 1.44
C TYR A 176 -2.09 -14.20 0.72
N ALA A 177 -2.41 -15.07 -0.26
CA ALA A 177 -3.67 -15.00 -0.98
C ALA A 177 -4.90 -15.22 -0.07
N SER A 178 -4.78 -16.05 0.97
CA SER A 178 -5.87 -16.31 1.92
C SER A 178 -6.24 -15.09 2.79
N LEU A 179 -5.30 -14.18 3.04
CA LEU A 179 -5.54 -12.94 3.80
C LEU A 179 -6.55 -12.01 3.11
N ARG A 180 -6.84 -12.23 1.83
CA ARG A 180 -7.86 -11.47 1.10
C ARG A 180 -9.23 -11.58 1.73
N ALA A 181 -9.56 -12.69 2.36
CA ALA A 181 -10.87 -12.94 2.97
C ALA A 181 -11.20 -11.92 4.06
N CYS A 182 -10.26 -11.62 4.97
CA CYS A 182 -10.46 -10.63 6.02
C CYS A 182 -10.21 -9.18 5.55
N ALA A 183 -9.67 -9.00 4.35
CA ALA A 183 -9.42 -7.70 3.75
C ALA A 183 -10.61 -7.18 2.90
N GLU A 184 -11.71 -7.92 2.81
CA GLU A 184 -12.91 -7.59 2.03
C GLU A 184 -12.61 -7.27 0.55
N LEU A 185 -11.64 -7.97 -0.03
CA LEU A 185 -11.18 -7.73 -1.40
C LEU A 185 -11.60 -8.85 -2.35
N ALA A 186 -11.92 -8.49 -3.59
CA ALA A 186 -12.22 -9.43 -4.66
C ALA A 186 -10.95 -9.93 -5.36
N THR A 187 -11.06 -11.06 -6.06
CA THR A 187 -9.98 -11.61 -6.90
C THR A 187 -9.86 -10.90 -8.25
N ARG A 188 -10.92 -10.22 -8.69
CA ARG A 188 -11.02 -9.51 -9.98
C ARG A 188 -11.69 -8.16 -9.79
N PRO A 189 -11.40 -7.18 -10.66
CA PRO A 189 -12.11 -5.90 -10.64
C PRO A 189 -13.57 -6.07 -11.06
N SER A 190 -14.44 -5.19 -10.55
CA SER A 190 -15.85 -5.08 -10.91
C SER A 190 -16.10 -3.92 -11.87
#